data_b0fa13f4ad56f081ea2b4ea306c922ed
#
_entry.id   b0fa13f4ad56f081ea2b4ea306c922ed
#
_cell.length_a   1.000
_cell.length_b   1.000
_cell.length_c   1.000
_cell.angle_alpha   90.00
_cell.angle_beta   90.00
_cell.angle_gamma   90.00
#
_symmetry.space_group_name_H-M   'P 1'
#
loop_
_entity.id
_entity.type
_entity.pdbx_description
1 polymer ?
#
loop_
_entity_poly.entity_id
_entity_poly.type
_entity_poly.pdbx_seq_one_letter_code
_entity_poly.pdbx_strand_id
1 'polypeptide(L)'
;MAEIARLTPTFAGVSHERLDREGSLQWPVNEAHPDGSPIMHMEGFVRGKGHFVVTDYVPTDEKTGPRFPLLLTTGRILSQYNVGAQTRRTDNVLWHEEDVLEIHPTDAENRGLASGDWVRLASRTGETTLRALVTDRVAPGVVYTTFHHPETQANVVTTEFSDWATNCPEYKVTAVQVMASNGPSAWQEDYAAQAARSRRIAAEPAE
;
A
#
# COMPACT_ATOMS: atom_id res chain seq x y z
N MET A 1 -10.59 -10.19 24.65
CA MET A 1 -9.60 -9.43 25.48
C MET A 1 -8.99 -10.24 26.61
N ALA A 2 -9.75 -11.02 27.41
CA ALA A 2 -9.20 -11.76 28.57
C ALA A 2 -8.00 -12.66 28.23
N GLU A 3 -8.02 -13.37 27.11
CA GLU A 3 -6.91 -14.19 26.66
C GLU A 3 -5.68 -13.34 26.27
N ILE A 4 -5.89 -12.23 25.54
CA ILE A 4 -4.82 -11.29 25.16
C ILE A 4 -4.19 -10.68 26.42
N ALA A 5 -4.99 -10.20 27.36
CA ALA A 5 -4.54 -9.63 28.63
C ALA A 5 -3.70 -10.62 29.45
N ARG A 6 -4.07 -11.90 29.44
CA ARG A 6 -3.35 -12.97 30.14
C ARG A 6 -2.01 -13.32 29.47
N LEU A 7 -1.96 -13.31 28.13
CA LEU A 7 -0.77 -13.72 27.37
C LEU A 7 0.21 -12.57 27.11
N THR A 8 -0.27 -11.32 27.17
CA THR A 8 0.51 -10.14 26.84
C THR A 8 0.46 -9.15 28.00
N PRO A 9 1.49 -9.13 28.87
CA PRO A 9 1.49 -8.30 30.10
C PRO A 9 1.19 -6.82 29.88
N THR A 10 1.57 -6.27 28.71
CA THR A 10 1.29 -4.87 28.37
C THR A 10 -0.19 -4.58 28.09
N PHE A 11 -1.03 -5.59 27.99
CA PHE A 11 -2.49 -5.50 27.87
C PHE A 11 -3.24 -6.00 29.12
N ALA A 12 -2.53 -6.30 30.20
CA ALA A 12 -3.12 -6.92 31.39
C ALA A 12 -4.27 -6.11 32.00
N GLY A 13 -4.24 -4.79 31.87
CA GLY A 13 -5.29 -3.88 32.37
C GLY A 13 -6.41 -3.60 31.35
N VAL A 14 -6.46 -4.24 30.20
CA VAL A 14 -7.47 -3.99 29.16
C VAL A 14 -8.58 -5.04 29.23
N SER A 15 -9.84 -4.60 29.34
CA SER A 15 -11.02 -5.44 29.19
C SER A 15 -12.07 -4.76 28.31
N HIS A 16 -13.04 -5.52 27.83
CA HIS A 16 -14.17 -4.94 27.09
C HIS A 16 -14.98 -3.97 27.96
N GLU A 17 -15.28 -4.35 29.22
CA GLU A 17 -16.03 -3.50 30.13
C GLU A 17 -15.29 -2.18 30.41
N ARG A 18 -13.96 -2.24 30.46
CA ARG A 18 -13.16 -1.04 30.66
C ARG A 18 -13.17 -0.15 29.42
N LEU A 19 -13.04 -0.73 28.23
CA LEU A 19 -13.13 0.01 26.96
C LEU A 19 -14.52 0.62 26.76
N ASP A 20 -15.58 -0.08 27.12
CA ASP A 20 -16.96 0.43 27.04
C ASP A 20 -17.17 1.63 27.98
N ARG A 21 -16.55 1.61 29.15
CA ARG A 21 -16.64 2.70 30.14
C ARG A 21 -15.79 3.91 29.80
N GLU A 22 -14.57 3.68 29.31
CA GLU A 22 -13.55 4.73 29.13
C GLU A 22 -13.38 5.16 27.66
N GLY A 23 -13.97 4.41 26.71
CA GLY A 23 -13.92 4.67 25.27
C GLY A 23 -12.61 4.22 24.63
N SER A 24 -11.47 4.64 25.16
CA SER A 24 -10.15 4.24 24.68
C SER A 24 -9.13 4.17 25.81
N LEU A 25 -8.13 3.32 25.65
CA LEU A 25 -7.03 3.18 26.60
C LEU A 25 -5.70 3.33 25.86
N GLN A 26 -4.80 4.15 26.38
CA GLN A 26 -3.49 4.37 25.79
C GLN A 26 -2.52 3.27 26.25
N TRP A 27 -2.10 2.44 25.33
CA TRP A 27 -1.15 1.35 25.56
C TRP A 27 0.25 1.87 25.96
N PRO A 28 1.01 1.18 26.81
CA PRO A 28 0.68 -0.02 27.59
C PRO A 28 -0.26 0.27 28.78
N VAL A 29 -1.09 -0.73 29.12
CA VAL A 29 -2.00 -0.70 30.27
C VAL A 29 -1.74 -1.94 31.11
N ASN A 30 -1.06 -1.78 32.24
CA ASN A 30 -0.63 -2.87 33.11
C ASN A 30 -0.52 -2.39 34.59
N GLU A 31 0.07 -3.20 35.45
CA GLU A 31 0.24 -2.85 36.86
C GLU A 31 1.06 -1.57 37.07
N ALA A 32 2.12 -1.37 36.25
CA ALA A 32 2.96 -0.17 36.31
C ALA A 32 2.26 1.07 35.71
N HIS A 33 1.34 0.88 34.79
CA HIS A 33 0.60 1.93 34.11
C HIS A 33 -0.90 1.59 34.11
N PRO A 34 -1.57 1.62 35.26
CA PRO A 34 -2.98 1.19 35.40
C PRO A 34 -3.93 2.08 34.62
N ASP A 35 -3.62 3.35 34.45
CA ASP A 35 -4.43 4.34 33.71
C ASP A 35 -3.99 4.48 32.24
N GLY A 36 -3.06 3.64 31.81
CA GLY A 36 -2.46 3.71 30.47
C GLY A 36 -1.23 4.61 30.41
N SER A 37 -0.64 4.70 29.22
CA SER A 37 0.64 5.41 28.99
C SER A 37 0.45 6.49 27.92
N PRO A 38 -0.01 7.69 28.28
CA PRO A 38 -0.32 8.76 27.30
C PRO A 38 0.91 9.20 26.47
N ILE A 39 2.10 9.04 27.04
CA ILE A 39 3.36 9.31 26.35
C ILE A 39 4.27 8.09 26.49
N MET A 40 4.68 7.53 25.35
CA MET A 40 5.57 6.38 25.30
C MET A 40 6.98 6.75 25.78
N HIS A 41 7.62 5.81 26.52
CA HIS A 41 9.01 5.92 26.95
C HIS A 41 9.36 7.16 27.79
N MET A 42 8.43 7.68 28.59
CA MET A 42 8.68 8.83 29.50
C MET A 42 9.84 8.58 30.46
N GLU A 43 9.93 7.38 31.01
CA GLU A 43 10.95 7.01 31.99
C GLU A 43 12.24 6.45 31.33
N GLY A 44 12.26 6.36 30.01
CA GLY A 44 13.35 5.83 29.21
C GLY A 44 12.94 4.67 28.31
N PHE A 45 13.85 4.24 27.49
CA PHE A 45 13.63 3.12 26.57
C PHE A 45 13.88 1.78 27.29
N VAL A 46 13.05 0.78 27.02
CA VAL A 46 13.19 -0.58 27.58
C VAL A 46 14.58 -1.17 27.36
N ARG A 47 15.20 -0.86 26.21
CA ARG A 47 16.56 -1.33 25.84
C ARG A 47 17.67 -0.33 26.16
N GLY A 48 17.37 0.72 26.92
CA GLY A 48 18.32 1.77 27.25
C GLY A 48 18.49 2.81 26.13
N LYS A 49 19.67 3.40 26.01
CA LYS A 49 19.95 4.43 25.03
C LYS A 49 19.86 3.89 23.59
N GLY A 50 19.46 4.75 22.67
CA GLY A 50 19.46 4.44 21.22
C GLY A 50 20.86 3.99 20.76
N HIS A 51 20.91 2.92 19.99
CA HIS A 51 22.14 2.40 19.40
C HIS A 51 22.28 2.95 17.98
N PHE A 52 23.35 3.72 17.74
CA PHE A 52 23.67 4.18 16.39
C PHE A 52 24.48 3.10 15.67
N VAL A 53 23.96 2.64 14.54
CA VAL A 53 24.64 1.66 13.69
C VAL A 53 25.15 2.39 12.46
N VAL A 54 26.46 2.30 12.21
CA VAL A 54 27.05 2.80 10.97
C VAL A 54 26.74 1.79 9.86
N THR A 55 26.09 2.26 8.80
CA THR A 55 25.76 1.45 7.63
C THR A 55 26.23 2.17 6.38
N ASP A 56 26.81 1.41 5.45
CA ASP A 56 27.14 1.90 4.13
C ASP A 56 25.89 1.96 3.24
N TYR A 57 25.89 2.89 2.29
CA TYR A 57 24.85 2.93 1.26
C TYR A 57 25.05 1.76 0.29
N VAL A 58 24.04 0.92 0.15
CA VAL A 58 23.99 -0.15 -0.84
C VAL A 58 22.99 0.29 -1.94
N PRO A 59 23.47 0.49 -3.19
CA PRO A 59 22.58 0.89 -4.27
C PRO A 59 21.63 -0.25 -4.64
N THR A 60 20.43 0.12 -5.14
CA THR A 60 19.48 -0.85 -5.68
C THR A 60 20.06 -1.61 -6.89
N ASP A 61 19.67 -2.87 -7.05
CA ASP A 61 19.90 -3.65 -8.26
C ASP A 61 18.91 -3.31 -9.39
N GLU A 62 17.81 -2.63 -9.07
CA GLU A 62 16.84 -2.13 -10.05
C GLU A 62 17.36 -0.89 -10.78
N LYS A 63 17.88 -1.11 -11.98
CA LYS A 63 18.43 -0.06 -12.84
C LYS A 63 17.59 0.10 -14.10
N THR A 64 17.33 1.36 -14.45
CA THR A 64 16.70 1.71 -15.71
C THR A 64 17.63 1.40 -16.90
N GLY A 65 17.03 1.16 -18.05
CA GLY A 65 17.72 0.89 -19.29
C GLY A 65 16.75 0.97 -20.47
N PRO A 66 17.20 0.72 -21.72
CA PRO A 66 16.36 0.90 -22.90
C PRO A 66 15.04 0.12 -22.86
N ARG A 67 15.02 -1.06 -22.24
CA ARG A 67 13.82 -1.89 -22.12
C ARG A 67 12.86 -1.40 -21.03
N PHE A 68 13.40 -0.88 -19.92
CA PHE A 68 12.65 -0.39 -18.77
C PHE A 68 13.19 1.00 -18.37
N PRO A 69 12.77 2.07 -19.09
CA PRO A 69 13.41 3.37 -18.97
C PRO A 69 12.93 4.23 -17.81
N LEU A 70 11.85 3.85 -17.14
CA LEU A 70 11.25 4.61 -16.04
C LEU A 70 11.46 3.89 -14.71
N LEU A 71 11.46 4.65 -13.63
CA LEU A 71 11.42 4.11 -12.26
C LEU A 71 9.99 4.20 -11.71
N LEU A 72 9.44 3.07 -11.31
CA LEU A 72 8.21 3.00 -10.55
C LEU A 72 8.51 3.14 -9.07
N THR A 73 7.81 4.04 -8.40
CA THR A 73 7.65 4.01 -6.95
C THR A 73 6.19 3.77 -6.58
N THR A 74 5.95 3.04 -5.50
CA THR A 74 4.60 2.75 -5.02
C THR A 74 4.34 3.43 -3.69
N GLY A 75 3.11 3.77 -3.41
CA GLY A 75 2.75 4.45 -2.18
C GLY A 75 1.27 4.39 -1.84
N ARG A 76 0.85 5.33 -1.00
CA ARG A 76 -0.51 5.45 -0.51
C ARG A 76 -1.10 6.79 -0.89
N ILE A 77 -2.43 6.86 -0.94
CA ILE A 77 -3.20 8.09 -1.01
C ILE A 77 -3.96 8.31 0.30
N LEU A 78 -4.38 9.53 0.54
CA LEU A 78 -4.99 9.93 1.82
C LEU A 78 -6.33 9.22 2.09
N SER A 79 -7.10 8.94 1.04
CA SER A 79 -8.42 8.32 1.14
C SER A 79 -8.43 6.82 1.40
N GLN A 80 -7.28 6.14 1.23
CA GLN A 80 -7.21 4.68 1.34
C GLN A 80 -6.09 4.23 2.30
N TYR A 81 -6.35 3.14 3.02
CA TYR A 81 -5.40 2.57 3.96
C TYR A 81 -4.96 1.16 3.53
N ASN A 82 -3.65 0.97 3.40
CA ASN A 82 -3.01 -0.28 2.96
C ASN A 82 -3.70 -0.85 1.70
N VAL A 83 -4.15 -2.11 1.75
CA VAL A 83 -4.84 -2.77 0.62
C VAL A 83 -6.31 -2.34 0.46
N GLY A 84 -6.76 -1.33 1.18
CA GLY A 84 -8.10 -0.78 1.07
C GLY A 84 -9.23 -1.70 1.59
N ALA A 85 -8.92 -2.78 2.29
CA ALA A 85 -9.90 -3.77 2.73
C ALA A 85 -11.02 -3.17 3.61
N GLN A 86 -10.71 -2.14 4.39
CA GLN A 86 -11.66 -1.41 5.21
C GLN A 86 -12.13 -0.12 4.53
N THR A 87 -11.21 0.72 4.10
CA THR A 87 -11.52 2.07 3.58
C THR A 87 -12.31 2.05 2.28
N ARG A 88 -12.16 1.04 1.41
CA ARG A 88 -13.02 0.85 0.23
C ARG A 88 -14.48 0.47 0.56
N ARG A 89 -14.79 0.19 1.83
CA ARG A 89 -16.17 -0.06 2.33
C ARG A 89 -16.80 1.17 2.98
N THR A 90 -16.14 2.31 2.93
CA THR A 90 -16.59 3.61 3.44
C THR A 90 -16.73 4.59 2.29
N ASP A 91 -17.24 5.79 2.57
CA ASP A 91 -17.38 6.88 1.58
C ASP A 91 -16.01 7.32 0.99
N ASN A 92 -14.90 6.92 1.57
CA ASN A 92 -13.58 7.19 1.02
C ASN A 92 -13.38 6.63 -0.40
N VAL A 93 -14.14 5.58 -0.77
CA VAL A 93 -14.11 5.01 -2.13
C VAL A 93 -14.57 6.03 -3.19
N LEU A 94 -15.43 6.98 -2.82
CA LEU A 94 -15.94 8.01 -3.74
C LEU A 94 -14.88 9.03 -4.14
N TRP A 95 -13.77 9.13 -3.40
CA TRP A 95 -12.69 10.06 -3.72
C TRP A 95 -11.69 9.50 -4.72
N HIS A 96 -11.48 8.18 -4.68
CA HIS A 96 -10.60 7.47 -5.60
C HIS A 96 -11.15 6.05 -5.80
N GLU A 97 -11.72 5.82 -6.96
CA GLU A 97 -12.39 4.56 -7.31
C GLU A 97 -11.41 3.49 -7.82
N GLU A 98 -10.23 3.91 -8.27
CA GLU A 98 -9.19 3.05 -8.82
C GLU A 98 -7.78 3.55 -8.47
N ASP A 99 -6.79 2.69 -8.57
CA ASP A 99 -5.39 3.09 -8.58
C ASP A 99 -5.02 3.53 -9.99
N VAL A 100 -4.34 4.67 -10.11
CA VAL A 100 -3.90 5.23 -11.39
C VAL A 100 -2.37 5.23 -11.49
N LEU A 101 -1.83 5.30 -12.70
CA LEU A 101 -0.41 5.55 -12.95
C LEU A 101 -0.18 7.05 -13.13
N GLU A 102 0.42 7.69 -12.14
CA GLU A 102 0.90 9.07 -12.30
C GLU A 102 2.17 9.07 -13.16
N ILE A 103 2.16 9.89 -14.21
CA ILE A 103 3.26 10.01 -15.17
C ILE A 103 3.50 11.48 -15.50
N HIS A 104 4.78 11.88 -15.55
CA HIS A 104 5.14 13.25 -15.87
C HIS A 104 4.72 13.62 -17.31
N PRO A 105 4.27 14.89 -17.58
CA PRO A 105 3.85 15.32 -18.92
C PRO A 105 4.84 15.00 -20.04
N THR A 106 6.13 15.24 -19.83
CA THR A 106 7.17 14.93 -20.82
C THR A 106 7.24 13.42 -21.14
N ASP A 107 7.10 12.56 -20.14
CA ASP A 107 7.14 11.11 -20.34
C ASP A 107 5.86 10.59 -21.01
N ALA A 108 4.72 11.23 -20.72
CA ALA A 108 3.44 10.93 -21.35
C ALA A 108 3.45 11.37 -22.83
N GLU A 109 3.91 12.59 -23.13
CA GLU A 109 4.03 13.10 -24.50
C GLU A 109 4.92 12.19 -25.37
N ASN A 110 6.09 11.80 -24.87
CA ASN A 110 7.01 10.88 -25.55
C ASN A 110 6.39 9.52 -25.90
N ARG A 111 5.26 9.17 -25.27
CA ARG A 111 4.54 7.90 -25.43
C ARG A 111 3.16 8.07 -26.08
N GLY A 112 2.78 9.31 -26.40
CA GLY A 112 1.46 9.63 -26.96
C GLY A 112 0.32 9.32 -26.00
N LEU A 113 0.53 9.54 -24.69
CA LEU A 113 -0.45 9.23 -23.63
C LEU A 113 -1.10 10.50 -23.11
N ALA A 114 -2.38 10.38 -22.80
CA ALA A 114 -3.17 11.41 -22.11
C ALA A 114 -3.76 10.85 -20.79
N SER A 115 -4.21 11.75 -19.92
CA SER A 115 -4.93 11.34 -18.70
C SER A 115 -6.22 10.59 -19.07
N GLY A 116 -6.44 9.46 -18.41
CA GLY A 116 -7.56 8.56 -18.66
C GLY A 116 -7.29 7.44 -19.65
N ASP A 117 -6.18 7.49 -20.38
CA ASP A 117 -5.79 6.39 -21.26
C ASP A 117 -5.44 5.14 -20.47
N TRP A 118 -5.80 3.98 -21.02
CA TRP A 118 -5.30 2.72 -20.51
C TRP A 118 -3.82 2.55 -20.88
N VAL A 119 -3.03 2.18 -19.89
CA VAL A 119 -1.60 1.91 -20.06
C VAL A 119 -1.25 0.53 -19.49
N ARG A 120 -0.34 -0.13 -20.17
CA ARG A 120 0.33 -1.32 -19.66
C ARG A 120 1.63 -0.91 -18.98
N LEU A 121 1.72 -1.24 -17.69
CA LEU A 121 2.89 -1.09 -16.86
C LEU A 121 3.59 -2.45 -16.78
N ALA A 122 4.82 -2.55 -17.29
CA ALA A 122 5.59 -3.78 -17.34
C ALA A 122 6.95 -3.63 -16.68
N SER A 123 7.39 -4.66 -15.98
CA SER A 123 8.71 -4.79 -15.38
C SER A 123 9.40 -6.08 -15.80
N ARG A 124 10.47 -6.46 -15.11
CA ARG A 124 11.13 -7.76 -15.26
C ARG A 124 10.31 -8.90 -14.69
N THR A 125 9.50 -8.63 -13.67
CA THR A 125 8.72 -9.62 -12.91
C THR A 125 7.35 -9.87 -13.49
N GLY A 126 6.70 -8.86 -14.08
CA GLY A 126 5.37 -9.01 -14.63
C GLY A 126 4.82 -7.72 -15.22
N GLU A 127 3.52 -7.74 -15.49
CA GLU A 127 2.82 -6.59 -16.06
C GLU A 127 1.39 -6.47 -15.51
N THR A 128 0.88 -5.24 -15.50
CA THR A 128 -0.50 -4.91 -15.18
C THR A 128 -0.98 -3.77 -16.07
N THR A 129 -2.30 -3.52 -16.07
CA THR A 129 -2.88 -2.36 -16.77
C THR A 129 -3.61 -1.47 -15.78
N LEU A 130 -3.53 -0.17 -16.01
CA LEU A 130 -4.19 0.86 -15.22
C LEU A 130 -4.40 2.13 -16.06
N ARG A 131 -5.15 3.10 -15.54
CA ARG A 131 -5.32 4.37 -16.24
C ARG A 131 -4.18 5.31 -15.92
N ALA A 132 -3.73 6.07 -16.92
CA ALA A 132 -2.74 7.11 -16.76
C ALA A 132 -3.36 8.37 -16.13
N LEU A 133 -2.60 9.00 -15.26
CA LEU A 133 -2.83 10.37 -14.77
C LEU A 133 -1.60 11.21 -15.08
N VAL A 134 -1.71 12.06 -16.09
CA VAL A 134 -0.62 12.97 -16.46
C VAL A 134 -0.55 14.11 -15.46
N THR A 135 0.58 14.22 -14.75
CA THR A 135 0.75 15.20 -13.66
C THR A 135 2.23 15.52 -13.42
N ASP A 136 2.51 16.74 -12.99
CA ASP A 136 3.84 17.22 -12.58
C ASP A 136 4.20 16.87 -11.11
N ARG A 137 3.35 16.14 -10.41
CA ARG A 137 3.63 15.63 -9.05
C ARG A 137 4.78 14.64 -9.01
N VAL A 138 5.05 13.98 -10.12
CA VAL A 138 6.18 13.07 -10.31
C VAL A 138 7.24 13.73 -11.18
N ALA A 139 8.51 13.44 -10.94
CA ALA A 139 9.61 13.94 -11.76
C ALA A 139 9.69 13.19 -13.10
N PRO A 140 10.26 13.80 -14.17
CA PRO A 140 10.57 13.08 -15.40
C PRO A 140 11.40 11.83 -15.12
N GLY A 141 11.06 10.73 -15.78
CA GLY A 141 11.70 9.43 -15.57
C GLY A 141 11.16 8.63 -14.40
N VAL A 142 10.21 9.17 -13.61
CA VAL A 142 9.58 8.51 -12.48
C VAL A 142 8.08 8.39 -12.71
N VAL A 143 7.51 7.23 -12.38
CA VAL A 143 6.08 6.98 -12.35
C VAL A 143 5.67 6.50 -10.97
N TYR A 144 4.42 6.79 -10.60
CA TYR A 144 3.89 6.44 -9.29
C TYR A 144 2.55 5.72 -9.43
N THR A 145 2.33 4.69 -8.62
CA THR A 145 1.01 4.09 -8.46
C THR A 145 0.76 3.70 -7.01
N THR A 146 -0.51 3.40 -6.71
CA THR A 146 -0.93 2.88 -5.43
C THR A 146 -1.25 1.38 -5.52
N PHE A 147 -1.61 0.77 -4.40
CA PHE A 147 -1.89 -0.67 -4.29
C PHE A 147 -3.16 -0.93 -3.47
N HIS A 148 -4.08 0.02 -3.49
CA HIS A 148 -5.29 -0.03 -2.66
C HIS A 148 -6.41 -0.86 -3.27
N HIS A 149 -6.40 -1.02 -4.60
CA HIS A 149 -7.40 -1.74 -5.36
C HIS A 149 -6.85 -3.07 -5.90
N PRO A 150 -7.52 -4.20 -5.62
CA PRO A 150 -7.02 -5.51 -6.06
C PRO A 150 -6.92 -5.65 -7.58
N GLU A 151 -7.72 -4.88 -8.32
CA GLU A 151 -7.70 -4.83 -9.78
C GLU A 151 -6.35 -4.40 -10.34
N THR A 152 -5.64 -3.53 -9.62
CA THR A 152 -4.35 -2.99 -10.05
C THR A 152 -3.25 -4.05 -10.04
N GLN A 153 -3.29 -5.00 -9.10
CA GLN A 153 -2.24 -6.01 -8.90
C GLN A 153 -0.81 -5.42 -8.89
N ALA A 154 -0.61 -4.28 -8.23
CA ALA A 154 0.67 -3.57 -8.24
C ALA A 154 1.88 -4.47 -7.88
N ASN A 155 1.67 -5.50 -7.05
CA ASN A 155 2.74 -6.39 -6.63
C ASN A 155 3.26 -7.33 -7.73
N VAL A 156 2.54 -7.54 -8.83
CA VAL A 156 3.05 -8.37 -9.94
C VAL A 156 4.16 -7.69 -10.72
N VAL A 157 4.26 -6.36 -10.62
CA VAL A 157 5.30 -5.58 -11.30
C VAL A 157 6.44 -5.17 -10.38
N THR A 158 6.29 -5.25 -9.05
CA THR A 158 7.36 -4.89 -8.12
C THR A 158 8.49 -5.91 -8.16
N THR A 159 9.70 -5.45 -7.86
CA THR A 159 10.90 -6.29 -7.84
C THR A 159 10.82 -7.39 -6.78
N GLU A 160 11.52 -8.48 -7.02
CA GLU A 160 11.70 -9.57 -6.06
C GLU A 160 12.85 -9.32 -5.06
N PHE A 161 13.61 -8.24 -5.25
CA PHE A 161 14.73 -7.93 -4.36
C PHE A 161 14.28 -7.57 -2.95
N SER A 162 15.03 -8.03 -1.98
CA SER A 162 14.84 -7.74 -0.57
C SER A 162 16.20 -7.71 0.14
N ASP A 163 16.26 -7.08 1.31
CA ASP A 163 17.46 -7.17 2.11
C ASP A 163 17.63 -8.59 2.69
N TRP A 164 18.88 -9.03 2.77
CA TRP A 164 19.23 -10.38 3.21
C TRP A 164 18.93 -10.66 4.69
N ALA A 165 18.87 -9.62 5.53
CA ALA A 165 18.77 -9.77 6.98
C ALA A 165 17.31 -9.85 7.46
N THR A 166 16.43 -9.04 6.89
CA THR A 166 15.04 -8.89 7.33
C THR A 166 14.02 -9.27 6.26
N ASN A 167 14.48 -9.56 5.04
CA ASN A 167 13.63 -9.76 3.86
C ASN A 167 12.68 -8.59 3.61
N CYS A 168 13.08 -7.36 3.93
CA CYS A 168 12.32 -6.17 3.62
C CYS A 168 12.32 -5.94 2.10
N PRO A 169 11.17 -6.02 1.43
CA PRO A 169 11.11 -5.95 -0.04
C PRO A 169 11.36 -4.53 -0.54
N GLU A 170 12.07 -4.42 -1.67
CA GLU A 170 12.40 -3.14 -2.31
C GLU A 170 11.28 -2.67 -3.25
N TYR A 171 10.03 -2.71 -2.82
CA TYR A 171 8.85 -2.40 -3.66
C TYR A 171 8.68 -0.92 -4.01
N LYS A 172 9.58 -0.05 -3.58
CA LYS A 172 9.58 1.39 -3.88
C LYS A 172 10.47 1.77 -5.07
N VAL A 173 11.23 0.83 -5.60
CA VAL A 173 12.13 1.05 -6.72
C VAL A 173 12.01 -0.13 -7.66
N THR A 174 11.41 0.08 -8.83
CA THR A 174 11.29 -0.95 -9.88
C THR A 174 11.48 -0.29 -11.25
N ALA A 175 12.38 -0.82 -12.07
CA ALA A 175 12.54 -0.35 -13.43
C ALA A 175 11.39 -0.87 -14.32
N VAL A 176 10.67 0.04 -14.96
CA VAL A 176 9.45 -0.26 -15.71
C VAL A 176 9.40 0.34 -17.09
N GLN A 177 8.56 -0.24 -17.94
CA GLN A 177 8.10 0.33 -19.20
C GLN A 177 6.61 0.65 -19.11
N VAL A 178 6.22 1.77 -19.69
CA VAL A 178 4.83 2.21 -19.83
C VAL A 178 4.48 2.30 -21.29
N MET A 179 3.41 1.64 -21.71
CA MET A 179 2.94 1.57 -23.09
C MET A 179 1.43 1.79 -23.14
N ALA A 180 0.92 2.34 -24.23
CA ALA A 180 -0.53 2.41 -24.45
C ALA A 180 -1.16 1.01 -24.43
N SER A 181 -2.38 0.90 -23.89
CA SER A 181 -3.20 -0.30 -23.90
C SER A 181 -4.61 0.02 -24.38
N ASN A 182 -5.29 -0.94 -25.00
CA ASN A 182 -6.65 -0.75 -25.49
C ASN A 182 -7.72 -0.90 -24.37
N GLY A 183 -7.33 -1.35 -23.18
CA GLY A 183 -8.26 -1.60 -22.08
C GLY A 183 -7.61 -2.35 -20.91
N PRO A 184 -8.43 -2.81 -19.97
CA PRO A 184 -7.97 -3.66 -18.88
C PRO A 184 -7.44 -5.01 -19.40
N SER A 185 -6.68 -5.70 -18.58
CA SER A 185 -6.25 -7.06 -18.88
C SER A 185 -7.41 -8.06 -18.76
N ALA A 186 -7.29 -9.21 -19.41
CA ALA A 186 -8.29 -10.29 -19.30
C ALA A 186 -8.52 -10.70 -17.84
N TRP A 187 -7.47 -10.73 -17.03
CA TRP A 187 -7.60 -10.99 -15.60
C TRP A 187 -8.46 -9.94 -14.88
N GLN A 188 -8.30 -8.66 -15.21
CA GLN A 188 -9.09 -7.58 -14.61
C GLN A 188 -10.56 -7.67 -15.01
N GLU A 189 -10.84 -8.04 -16.27
CA GLU A 189 -12.19 -8.28 -16.76
C GLU A 189 -12.86 -9.45 -16.02
N ASP A 190 -12.15 -10.56 -15.87
CA ASP A 190 -12.62 -11.74 -15.13
C ASP A 190 -12.87 -11.41 -13.64
N TYR A 191 -11.94 -10.67 -13.01
CA TYR A 191 -12.10 -10.23 -11.64
C TYR A 191 -13.32 -9.33 -11.45
N ALA A 192 -13.53 -8.36 -12.33
CA ALA A 192 -14.70 -7.48 -12.29
C ALA A 192 -16.00 -8.27 -12.45
N ALA A 193 -16.04 -9.25 -13.35
CA ALA A 193 -17.19 -10.13 -13.54
C ALA A 193 -17.49 -10.97 -12.28
N GLN A 194 -16.47 -11.52 -11.63
CA GLN A 194 -16.62 -12.28 -10.38
C GLN A 194 -17.09 -11.38 -9.23
N ALA A 195 -16.51 -10.18 -9.09
CA ALA A 195 -16.90 -9.21 -8.08
C ALA A 195 -18.37 -8.77 -8.23
N ALA A 196 -18.83 -8.54 -9.47
CA ALA A 196 -20.22 -8.24 -9.77
C ALA A 196 -21.17 -9.39 -9.41
N ARG A 197 -20.78 -10.65 -9.69
CA ARG A 197 -21.54 -11.84 -9.30
C ARG A 197 -21.67 -11.96 -7.79
N SER A 198 -20.58 -11.77 -7.05
CA SER A 198 -20.58 -11.85 -5.59
C SER A 198 -21.48 -10.78 -4.94
N ARG A 199 -21.49 -9.57 -5.49
CA ARG A 199 -22.38 -8.50 -5.03
C ARG A 199 -23.87 -8.84 -5.24
N ARG A 200 -24.22 -9.48 -6.35
CA ARG A 200 -25.60 -9.94 -6.62
C ARG A 200 -26.05 -10.97 -5.60
N ILE A 201 -25.22 -11.99 -5.34
CA ILE A 201 -25.51 -13.03 -4.35
C ILE A 201 -25.71 -12.42 -2.95
N ALA A 202 -24.87 -11.46 -2.55
CA ALA A 202 -24.98 -10.79 -1.27
C ALA A 202 -26.20 -9.86 -1.14
N ALA A 203 -26.79 -9.43 -2.25
CA ALA A 203 -27.98 -8.57 -2.29
C ALA A 203 -29.30 -9.37 -2.35
N GLU A 204 -29.27 -10.68 -2.62
CA GLU A 204 -30.45 -11.53 -2.58
C GLU A 204 -30.84 -11.77 -1.12
N PRO A 205 -32.10 -11.49 -0.71
CA PRO A 205 -32.54 -11.78 0.66
C PRO A 205 -32.43 -13.28 0.91
N ALA A 206 -31.93 -13.66 2.09
CA ALA A 206 -31.99 -15.05 2.55
C ALA A 206 -33.47 -15.45 2.67
N GLU A 207 -33.88 -16.47 1.91
CA GLU A 207 -35.21 -17.07 2.03
C GLU A 207 -35.42 -17.74 3.39
#